data_4002f6e4351f6c6dd4a49168644fedb8
#
_entry.id   4002f6e4351f6c6dd4a49168644fedb8
#
_cell.length_a   1.000
_cell.length_b   1.000
_cell.length_c   1.000
_cell.angle_alpha   90.00
_cell.angle_beta   90.00
_cell.angle_gamma   90.00
#
_symmetry.space_group_name_H-M   'P 1'
#
loop_
_entity.id
_entity.type
_entity.pdbx_description
1 polymer ?
#
loop_
_entity_poly.entity_id
_entity_poly.type
_entity_poly.pdbx_seq_one_letter_code
_entity_poly.pdbx_strand_id
1 'polypeptide(L)'
;AGQLFHTGTRVVTWMDPSGYDAYRCERRFAPFDQSSWETSKVAVAALKTPNRYGLRKDGLTDAQVEQVRGGGWDLPLLRDKVDQFVLHFDASGTSRNCFKVLHDHRCLSVHFMLDLDGTIYQTLDLKERAWHATTSNTRSIGIEIANIGAFAPGQQRMFEEWYQRDDTGWPRVVIPTR
;
A
#
# COMPACT_ATOMS: atom_id res chain seq x y z
N ALA A 1 5.71 11.93 9.03
CA ALA A 1 6.04 13.04 9.94
C ALA A 1 7.56 13.20 10.13
N GLY A 2 8.37 12.59 9.26
CA GLY A 2 9.84 12.79 9.23
C GLY A 2 10.63 12.14 10.38
N GLN A 3 10.00 11.37 11.25
CA GLN A 3 10.69 10.62 12.29
C GLN A 3 11.00 9.21 11.83
N LEU A 4 12.25 8.76 12.03
CA LEU A 4 12.69 7.41 11.75
C LEU A 4 12.64 6.56 13.04
N PHE A 5 12.17 5.32 12.90
CA PHE A 5 12.12 4.36 13.99
C PHE A 5 12.86 3.08 13.57
N HIS A 6 13.61 2.52 14.49
CA HIS A 6 14.21 1.20 14.32
C HIS A 6 13.23 0.15 14.79
N THR A 7 12.85 -0.78 13.90
CA THR A 7 11.79 -1.76 14.15
C THR A 7 12.30 -3.17 14.50
N GLY A 8 13.58 -3.43 14.35
CA GLY A 8 14.16 -4.77 14.54
C GLY A 8 13.80 -5.77 13.43
N THR A 9 13.02 -5.37 12.43
CA THR A 9 12.70 -6.16 11.24
C THR A 9 13.11 -5.42 9.97
N ARG A 10 13.15 -6.13 8.84
CA ARG A 10 13.48 -5.51 7.56
C ARG A 10 12.35 -4.60 7.09
N VAL A 11 12.64 -3.32 6.98
CA VAL A 11 11.75 -2.33 6.37
C VAL A 11 12.43 -1.73 5.15
N VAL A 12 11.71 -1.71 4.03
CA VAL A 12 12.10 -1.05 2.78
C VAL A 12 11.15 0.12 2.58
N THR A 13 11.69 1.33 2.54
CA THR A 13 10.90 2.55 2.39
C THR A 13 10.75 2.94 0.92
N TRP A 14 9.83 3.85 0.63
CA TRP A 14 9.69 4.44 -0.72
C TRP A 14 10.94 5.16 -1.22
N MET A 15 11.86 5.54 -0.31
CA MET A 15 13.13 6.22 -0.63
C MET A 15 14.22 5.24 -1.07
N ASP A 16 14.07 3.95 -0.78
CA ASP A 16 15.06 2.94 -1.13
C ASP A 16 14.95 2.54 -2.61
N PRO A 17 16.06 2.18 -3.28
CA PRO A 17 16.05 1.80 -4.71
C PRO A 17 15.09 0.66 -5.06
N SER A 18 14.85 -0.27 -4.12
CA SER A 18 13.90 -1.38 -4.27
C SER A 18 12.52 -1.08 -3.71
N GLY A 19 12.29 0.12 -3.18
CA GLY A 19 11.06 0.51 -2.54
C GLY A 19 9.88 0.69 -3.50
N TYR A 20 8.71 0.69 -2.92
CA TYR A 20 7.45 0.96 -3.62
C TYR A 20 7.01 2.38 -3.29
N ASP A 21 7.23 3.29 -4.26
CA ASP A 21 7.01 4.72 -4.09
C ASP A 21 5.61 5.13 -4.56
N ALA A 22 4.68 5.29 -3.61
CA ALA A 22 3.32 5.73 -3.90
C ALA A 22 3.20 7.25 -4.11
N TYR A 23 4.27 8.03 -3.95
CA TYR A 23 4.29 9.46 -4.29
C TYR A 23 4.37 9.71 -5.79
N ARG A 24 4.85 8.74 -6.57
CA ARG A 24 4.97 8.87 -8.01
C ARG A 24 3.62 8.81 -8.72
N CYS A 25 3.48 9.63 -9.74
CA CYS A 25 2.36 9.54 -10.67
C CYS A 25 2.56 8.41 -11.70
N GLU A 26 3.81 8.14 -12.05
CA GLU A 26 4.19 7.13 -13.03
C GLU A 26 3.93 5.72 -12.52
N ARG A 27 3.52 4.84 -13.41
CA ARG A 27 3.30 3.43 -13.11
C ARG A 27 4.64 2.73 -12.91
N ARG A 28 4.77 2.03 -11.79
CA ARG A 28 6.05 1.42 -11.37
C ARG A 28 6.47 0.23 -12.24
N PHE A 29 5.51 -0.55 -12.72
CA PHE A 29 5.73 -1.81 -13.43
C PHE A 29 5.23 -1.80 -14.87
N ALA A 30 4.87 -0.65 -15.40
CA ALA A 30 4.53 -0.49 -16.80
C ALA A 30 5.79 -0.15 -17.64
N PRO A 31 5.80 -0.43 -18.95
CA PRO A 31 6.78 0.12 -19.87
C PRO A 31 6.84 1.65 -19.77
N PHE A 32 8.02 2.22 -20.02
CA PHE A 32 8.26 3.65 -19.83
C PHE A 32 7.27 4.54 -20.61
N ASP A 33 6.99 4.18 -21.86
CA ASP A 33 6.03 4.86 -22.75
C ASP A 33 4.57 4.74 -22.28
N GLN A 34 4.27 3.81 -21.36
CA GLN A 34 2.95 3.57 -20.78
C GLN A 34 2.87 3.95 -19.30
N SER A 35 3.90 4.55 -18.74
CA SER A 35 4.00 4.80 -17.31
C SER A 35 3.45 6.16 -16.86
N SER A 36 3.17 7.08 -17.78
CA SER A 36 2.68 8.42 -17.45
C SER A 36 1.25 8.43 -16.91
N TRP A 37 0.88 9.55 -16.28
CA TRP A 37 -0.50 9.79 -15.87
C TRP A 37 -1.48 9.79 -17.05
N GLU A 38 -1.09 10.42 -18.16
CA GLU A 38 -1.90 10.53 -19.37
C GLU A 38 -2.27 9.15 -19.91
N THR A 39 -1.31 8.23 -19.99
CA THR A 39 -1.56 6.85 -20.42
C THR A 39 -2.40 6.07 -19.41
N SER A 40 -2.18 6.27 -18.12
CA SER A 40 -2.98 5.64 -17.07
C SER A 40 -4.43 6.12 -17.06
N LYS A 41 -4.66 7.41 -17.29
CA LYS A 41 -5.99 8.03 -17.39
C LYS A 41 -6.80 7.46 -18.56
N VAL A 42 -6.16 7.20 -19.69
CA VAL A 42 -6.81 6.58 -20.86
C VAL A 42 -7.17 5.14 -20.57
N ALA A 43 -6.29 4.40 -19.90
CA ALA A 43 -6.51 2.99 -19.57
C ALA A 43 -7.61 2.78 -18.51
N VAL A 44 -7.81 3.76 -17.61
CA VAL A 44 -8.81 3.69 -16.53
C VAL A 44 -9.59 5.01 -16.46
N ALA A 45 -10.67 5.09 -17.20
CA ALA A 45 -11.51 6.31 -17.32
C ALA A 45 -12.05 6.85 -15.98
N ALA A 46 -12.14 6.01 -14.94
CA ALA A 46 -12.59 6.41 -13.61
C ALA A 46 -11.54 7.19 -12.80
N LEU A 47 -10.29 7.21 -13.24
CA LEU A 47 -9.22 7.94 -12.54
C LEU A 47 -9.43 9.45 -12.67
N LYS A 48 -9.55 10.12 -11.51
CA LYS A 48 -9.77 11.58 -11.44
C LYS A 48 -8.51 12.36 -11.09
N THR A 49 -7.49 11.72 -10.55
CA THR A 49 -6.28 12.36 -10.04
C THR A 49 -5.09 11.41 -10.16
N PRO A 50 -3.91 11.94 -10.49
CA PRO A 50 -2.68 11.15 -10.51
C PRO A 50 -2.17 10.80 -9.11
N ASN A 51 -2.55 11.61 -8.11
CA ASN A 51 -2.08 11.43 -6.74
C ASN A 51 -2.80 10.25 -6.09
N ARG A 52 -2.02 9.41 -5.42
CA ARG A 52 -2.49 8.23 -4.70
C ARG A 52 -2.57 8.47 -3.20
N TYR A 53 -2.46 9.72 -2.78
CA TYR A 53 -2.49 10.16 -1.40
C TYR A 53 -3.11 11.56 -1.29
N GLY A 54 -3.41 11.97 -0.10
CA GLY A 54 -3.92 13.32 0.18
C GLY A 54 -3.56 13.80 1.57
N LEU A 55 -3.93 15.04 1.85
CA LEU A 55 -3.75 15.63 3.16
C LEU A 55 -4.80 15.09 4.14
N ARG A 56 -4.40 14.76 5.36
CA ARG A 56 -5.31 14.47 6.49
C ARG A 56 -5.85 15.79 7.05
N LYS A 57 -6.85 16.38 6.44
CA LYS A 57 -7.38 17.71 6.83
C LYS A 57 -8.65 17.66 7.67
N ASP A 58 -9.36 16.55 7.68
CA ASP A 58 -10.65 16.47 8.36
C ASP A 58 -10.46 16.59 9.87
N GLY A 59 -11.23 17.49 10.48
CA GLY A 59 -11.13 17.81 11.91
C GLY A 59 -9.90 18.63 12.31
N LEU A 60 -9.19 19.23 11.35
CA LEU A 60 -8.15 20.25 11.61
C LEU A 60 -8.78 21.64 11.51
N THR A 61 -8.28 22.57 12.31
CA THR A 61 -8.54 24.01 12.15
C THR A 61 -7.77 24.53 10.93
N ASP A 62 -8.19 25.70 10.40
CA ASP A 62 -7.49 26.31 9.25
C ASP A 62 -6.00 26.56 9.53
N ALA A 63 -5.65 26.99 10.74
CA ALA A 63 -4.27 27.18 11.16
C ALA A 63 -3.47 25.84 11.16
N GLN A 64 -4.09 24.76 11.64
CA GLN A 64 -3.49 23.43 11.59
C GLN A 64 -3.35 22.92 10.15
N VAL A 65 -4.34 23.19 9.27
CA VAL A 65 -4.25 22.84 7.86
C VAL A 65 -3.05 23.53 7.20
N GLU A 66 -2.85 24.83 7.46
CA GLU A 66 -1.68 25.55 6.91
C GLU A 66 -0.35 25.01 7.50
N GLN A 67 -0.32 24.73 8.79
CA GLN A 67 0.85 24.11 9.43
C GLN A 67 1.22 22.78 8.76
N VAL A 68 0.26 21.85 8.62
CA VAL A 68 0.55 20.51 8.08
C VAL A 68 0.80 20.52 6.57
N ARG A 69 0.23 21.48 5.83
CA ARG A 69 0.48 21.66 4.39
C ARG A 69 1.95 22.02 4.14
N GLY A 70 2.56 22.78 5.03
CA GLY A 70 3.99 23.09 5.02
C GLY A 70 4.90 21.95 5.53
N GLY A 71 4.34 20.77 5.82
CA GLY A 71 5.10 19.64 6.37
C GLY A 71 5.24 19.65 7.90
N GLY A 72 4.57 20.56 8.58
CA GLY A 72 4.65 20.77 10.04
C GLY A 72 3.81 19.80 10.88
N TRP A 73 3.68 18.54 10.46
CA TRP A 73 3.13 17.50 11.31
C TRP A 73 4.05 17.23 12.48
N ASP A 74 3.54 17.33 13.70
CA ASP A 74 4.18 16.79 14.88
C ASP A 74 3.53 15.48 15.31
N LEU A 75 4.22 14.72 16.16
CA LEU A 75 3.75 13.42 16.59
C LEU A 75 2.47 13.48 17.45
N PRO A 76 2.31 14.46 18.38
CA PRO A 76 1.05 14.63 19.12
C PRO A 76 -0.15 14.85 18.21
N LEU A 77 -0.05 15.77 17.24
CA LEU A 77 -1.13 16.05 16.30
C LEU A 77 -1.45 14.83 15.42
N LEU A 78 -0.43 14.11 14.96
CA LEU A 78 -0.63 12.90 14.16
C LEU A 78 -1.32 11.82 14.97
N ARG A 79 -0.95 11.62 16.25
CA ARG A 79 -1.60 10.65 17.15
C ARG A 79 -3.05 11.02 17.48
N ASP A 80 -3.37 12.30 17.52
CA ASP A 80 -4.75 12.76 17.69
C ASP A 80 -5.62 12.43 16.47
N LYS A 81 -5.05 12.46 15.26
CA LYS A 81 -5.77 12.25 14.00
C LYS A 81 -5.78 10.80 13.52
N VAL A 82 -4.80 10.02 13.91
CA VAL A 82 -4.67 8.61 13.49
C VAL A 82 -4.95 7.71 14.68
N ASP A 83 -6.16 7.17 14.70
CA ASP A 83 -6.67 6.31 15.79
C ASP A 83 -7.10 4.92 15.31
N GLN A 84 -6.88 4.62 14.02
CA GLN A 84 -7.22 3.33 13.42
C GLN A 84 -6.02 2.72 12.71
N PHE A 85 -5.89 1.40 12.83
CA PHE A 85 -5.00 0.58 12.02
C PHE A 85 -5.84 -0.44 11.25
N VAL A 86 -5.84 -0.34 9.92
CA VAL A 86 -6.67 -1.19 9.05
C VAL A 86 -5.81 -2.29 8.46
N LEU A 87 -6.19 -3.54 8.75
CA LEU A 87 -5.58 -4.73 8.18
C LEU A 87 -6.34 -5.14 6.92
N HIS A 88 -5.65 -5.21 5.80
CA HIS A 88 -6.13 -5.82 4.58
C HIS A 88 -5.36 -7.11 4.30
N PHE A 89 -5.98 -8.04 3.61
CA PHE A 89 -5.27 -9.10 2.90
C PHE A 89 -5.28 -8.76 1.41
N ASP A 90 -4.14 -8.87 0.75
CA ASP A 90 -3.93 -8.26 -0.56
C ASP A 90 -4.56 -9.03 -1.73
N ALA A 91 -4.93 -10.28 -1.54
CA ALA A 91 -5.47 -11.17 -2.57
C ALA A 91 -4.63 -11.21 -3.87
N SER A 92 -3.37 -10.82 -3.78
CA SER A 92 -2.43 -10.69 -4.91
C SER A 92 -1.22 -11.62 -4.76
N GLY A 93 -1.07 -12.19 -3.58
CA GLY A 93 -0.08 -13.20 -3.22
C GLY A 93 1.30 -12.63 -2.87
N THR A 94 1.68 -11.47 -3.41
CA THR A 94 2.96 -10.80 -3.09
C THR A 94 2.77 -9.29 -3.04
N SER A 95 3.56 -8.61 -2.20
CA SER A 95 3.54 -7.14 -2.12
C SER A 95 3.81 -6.46 -3.46
N ARG A 96 4.66 -7.06 -4.30
CA ARG A 96 4.90 -6.55 -5.66
C ARG A 96 3.64 -6.54 -6.52
N ASN A 97 2.89 -7.64 -6.53
CA ASN A 97 1.65 -7.72 -7.31
C ASN A 97 0.58 -6.81 -6.73
N CYS A 98 0.48 -6.75 -5.40
CA CYS A 98 -0.44 -5.85 -4.72
C CYS A 98 -0.15 -4.39 -5.07
N PHE A 99 1.11 -3.94 -4.97
CA PHE A 99 1.49 -2.59 -5.34
C PHE A 99 1.19 -2.28 -6.81
N LYS A 100 1.47 -3.22 -7.72
CA LYS A 100 1.10 -3.08 -9.13
C LYS A 100 -0.40 -2.86 -9.32
N VAL A 101 -1.23 -3.65 -8.64
CA VAL A 101 -2.69 -3.51 -8.72
C VAL A 101 -3.16 -2.18 -8.14
N LEU A 102 -2.75 -1.86 -6.92
CA LEU A 102 -3.17 -0.63 -6.25
C LEU A 102 -2.67 0.61 -6.98
N HIS A 103 -1.36 0.69 -7.19
CA HIS A 103 -0.70 1.88 -7.71
C HIS A 103 -0.87 2.04 -9.22
N ASP A 104 -0.54 0.97 -10.01
CA ASP A 104 -0.48 1.09 -11.47
C ASP A 104 -1.84 1.01 -12.15
N HIS A 105 -2.78 0.25 -11.56
CA HIS A 105 -4.07 0.00 -12.20
C HIS A 105 -5.24 0.71 -11.56
N ARG A 106 -5.21 0.94 -10.23
CA ARG A 106 -6.36 1.47 -9.48
C ARG A 106 -6.15 2.88 -8.93
N CYS A 107 -4.93 3.42 -8.98
CA CYS A 107 -4.54 4.70 -8.33
C CYS A 107 -4.96 4.77 -6.85
N LEU A 108 -4.79 3.67 -6.15
CA LEU A 108 -4.97 3.51 -4.72
C LEU A 108 -3.62 3.41 -4.02
N SER A 109 -3.62 3.52 -2.71
CA SER A 109 -2.43 3.40 -1.88
C SER A 109 -2.74 2.81 -0.52
N VAL A 110 -1.72 2.30 0.13
CA VAL A 110 -1.71 1.87 1.52
C VAL A 110 -0.39 2.32 2.13
N HIS A 111 -0.26 2.41 3.45
CA HIS A 111 0.99 2.86 4.06
C HIS A 111 2.05 1.77 4.10
N PHE A 112 1.62 0.54 4.36
CA PHE A 112 2.50 -0.62 4.51
C PHE A 112 2.05 -1.81 3.69
N MET A 113 3.01 -2.64 3.31
CA MET A 113 2.78 -3.96 2.74
C MET A 113 3.70 -4.94 3.47
N LEU A 114 3.16 -6.06 3.95
CA LEU A 114 3.92 -7.16 4.53
C LEU A 114 4.02 -8.27 3.51
N ASP A 115 5.23 -8.53 3.02
CA ASP A 115 5.47 -9.59 2.03
C ASP A 115 5.64 -10.97 2.67
N LEU A 116 5.61 -11.99 1.85
CA LEU A 116 5.71 -13.41 2.25
C LEU A 116 6.98 -13.76 3.02
N ASP A 117 8.08 -13.03 2.77
CA ASP A 117 9.37 -13.21 3.45
C ASP A 117 9.51 -12.42 4.76
N GLY A 118 8.43 -11.73 5.19
CA GLY A 118 8.42 -10.87 6.37
C GLY A 118 8.96 -9.46 6.12
N THR A 119 9.35 -9.11 4.89
CA THR A 119 9.75 -7.74 4.55
C THR A 119 8.54 -6.81 4.63
N ILE A 120 8.70 -5.69 5.33
CA ILE A 120 7.71 -4.62 5.37
C ILE A 120 8.11 -3.54 4.37
N TYR A 121 7.26 -3.26 3.40
CA TYR A 121 7.41 -2.11 2.52
C TYR A 121 6.59 -0.95 3.05
N GLN A 122 7.24 0.19 3.33
CA GLN A 122 6.56 1.44 3.63
C GLN A 122 6.48 2.28 2.36
N THR A 123 5.28 2.49 1.85
CA THR A 123 5.05 3.14 0.54
C THR A 123 4.74 4.63 0.65
N LEU A 124 4.29 5.08 1.83
CA LEU A 124 3.95 6.47 2.17
C LEU A 124 4.36 6.79 3.61
N ASP A 125 4.65 8.05 3.88
CA ASP A 125 4.75 8.56 5.26
C ASP A 125 3.38 8.49 5.96
N LEU A 126 3.37 8.23 7.26
CA LEU A 126 2.13 8.11 8.05
C LEU A 126 1.33 9.40 8.12
N LYS A 127 1.94 10.54 7.87
CA LYS A 127 1.26 11.85 7.76
C LYS A 127 0.29 11.90 6.58
N GLU A 128 0.50 11.10 5.55
CA GLU A 128 -0.35 11.11 4.37
C GLU A 128 -1.67 10.37 4.64
N ARG A 129 -2.71 10.81 3.98
CA ARG A 129 -3.97 10.10 3.88
C ARG A 129 -3.87 9.14 2.71
N ALA A 130 -3.68 7.87 2.96
CA ALA A 130 -3.73 6.84 1.91
C ALA A 130 -5.18 6.55 1.47
N TRP A 131 -5.35 5.99 0.30
CA TRP A 131 -6.66 5.67 -0.29
C TRP A 131 -6.87 4.15 -0.30
N HIS A 132 -7.29 3.57 0.83
CA HIS A 132 -7.42 2.13 1.03
C HIS A 132 -8.72 1.69 1.74
N ALA A 133 -9.36 2.59 2.51
CA ALA A 133 -10.44 2.23 3.44
C ALA A 133 -11.61 3.23 3.40
N THR A 134 -11.83 3.92 2.26
CA THR A 134 -12.93 4.85 2.02
C THR A 134 -13.13 5.89 3.14
N THR A 135 -14.12 5.71 4.00
CA THR A 135 -14.45 6.63 5.11
C THR A 135 -13.37 6.67 6.20
N SER A 136 -12.60 5.60 6.37
CA SER A 136 -11.53 5.54 7.37
C SER A 136 -10.20 6.14 6.89
N ASN A 137 -10.06 6.49 5.61
CA ASN A 137 -8.80 6.97 5.04
C ASN A 137 -8.17 8.12 5.83
N THR A 138 -8.97 9.07 6.35
CA THR A 138 -8.44 10.26 7.04
C THR A 138 -7.82 9.93 8.39
N ARG A 139 -8.34 8.92 9.08
CA ARG A 139 -7.98 8.58 10.46
C ARG A 139 -7.24 7.26 10.61
N SER A 140 -6.89 6.59 9.50
CA SER A 140 -6.25 5.27 9.57
C SER A 140 -4.87 5.23 8.95
N ILE A 141 -4.09 4.28 9.44
CA ILE A 141 -2.94 3.70 8.78
C ILE A 141 -3.36 2.32 8.29
N GLY A 142 -2.98 1.93 7.08
CA GLY A 142 -3.33 0.62 6.53
C GLY A 142 -2.10 -0.21 6.18
N ILE A 143 -2.27 -1.52 6.28
CA ILE A 143 -1.32 -2.52 5.80
C ILE A 143 -2.02 -3.55 4.93
N GLU A 144 -1.41 -3.90 3.81
CA GLU A 144 -1.75 -5.07 2.99
C GLU A 144 -0.86 -6.24 3.39
N ILE A 145 -1.46 -7.38 3.73
CA ILE A 145 -0.75 -8.61 4.10
C ILE A 145 -0.78 -9.55 2.91
N ALA A 146 0.40 -9.92 2.41
CA ALA A 146 0.55 -10.77 1.24
C ALA A 146 -0.08 -12.13 1.45
N ASN A 147 -1.13 -12.40 0.69
CA ASN A 147 -1.76 -13.70 0.58
C ASN A 147 -2.64 -13.77 -0.67
N ILE A 148 -2.97 -14.99 -1.12
CA ILE A 148 -3.74 -15.17 -2.36
C ILE A 148 -5.23 -14.87 -2.21
N GLY A 149 -5.73 -14.63 -1.01
CA GLY A 149 -7.13 -14.31 -0.75
C GLY A 149 -7.97 -15.47 -0.25
N ALA A 150 -9.26 -15.21 -0.10
CA ALA A 150 -10.27 -16.19 0.30
C ALA A 150 -11.08 -16.63 -0.93
N PHE A 151 -11.35 -17.92 -1.04
CA PHE A 151 -12.06 -18.52 -2.15
C PHE A 151 -13.27 -19.32 -1.65
N ALA A 152 -14.33 -19.33 -2.46
CA ALA A 152 -15.52 -20.15 -2.17
C ALA A 152 -15.21 -21.65 -2.32
N PRO A 153 -15.98 -22.51 -1.67
CA PRO A 153 -15.90 -23.95 -1.90
C PRO A 153 -15.98 -24.27 -3.40
N GLY A 154 -15.11 -25.16 -3.89
CA GLY A 154 -14.98 -25.48 -5.31
C GLY A 154 -13.99 -24.62 -6.11
N GLN A 155 -13.43 -23.56 -5.50
CA GLN A 155 -12.41 -22.69 -6.11
C GLN A 155 -11.02 -22.94 -5.50
N GLN A 156 -10.74 -24.15 -5.02
CA GLN A 156 -9.53 -24.49 -4.26
C GLN A 156 -8.25 -24.54 -5.10
N ARG A 157 -8.36 -24.65 -6.44
CA ARG A 157 -7.20 -24.77 -7.33
C ARG A 157 -6.14 -23.70 -7.09
N MET A 158 -6.56 -22.46 -6.87
CA MET A 158 -5.64 -21.36 -6.60
C MET A 158 -4.89 -21.56 -5.29
N PHE A 159 -5.54 -22.10 -4.25
CA PHE A 159 -4.90 -22.45 -3.00
C PHE A 159 -3.88 -23.57 -3.18
N GLU A 160 -4.22 -24.60 -3.94
CA GLU A 160 -3.35 -25.75 -4.19
C GLU A 160 -2.11 -25.36 -5.01
N GLU A 161 -2.25 -24.36 -5.90
CA GLU A 161 -1.13 -23.82 -6.67
C GLU A 161 -0.16 -23.01 -5.77
N TRP A 162 -0.67 -22.28 -4.78
CA TRP A 162 0.11 -21.38 -3.94
C TRP A 162 0.56 -21.98 -2.61
N TYR A 163 -0.29 -22.82 -2.01
CA TYR A 163 -0.03 -23.41 -0.69
C TYR A 163 0.08 -24.92 -0.81
N GLN A 164 1.29 -25.40 -0.72
CA GLN A 164 1.62 -26.80 -0.83
C GLN A 164 2.14 -27.33 0.52
N ARG A 165 2.27 -28.64 0.65
CA ARG A 165 2.98 -29.27 1.75
C ARG A 165 4.28 -29.86 1.21
N ASP A 166 5.36 -29.75 1.97
CA ASP A 166 6.60 -30.46 1.66
C ASP A 166 6.52 -31.94 2.08
N ASP A 167 7.58 -32.66 1.83
CA ASP A 167 7.68 -34.10 2.12
C ASP A 167 7.56 -34.42 3.61
N THR A 168 7.73 -33.44 4.50
CA THR A 168 7.55 -33.56 5.95
C THR A 168 6.16 -33.14 6.40
N GLY A 169 5.30 -32.66 5.49
CA GLY A 169 3.96 -32.17 5.76
C GLY A 169 3.87 -30.70 6.18
N TRP A 170 4.99 -29.97 6.21
CA TRP A 170 5.00 -28.54 6.53
C TRP A 170 4.42 -27.70 5.38
N PRO A 171 3.65 -26.65 5.68
CA PRO A 171 3.11 -25.78 4.67
C PRO A 171 4.23 -24.98 3.99
N ARG A 172 4.15 -24.88 2.68
CA ARG A 172 5.01 -24.06 1.81
C ARG A 172 4.19 -23.11 0.97
N VAL A 173 4.71 -21.90 0.77
CA VAL A 173 4.20 -20.98 -0.24
C VAL A 173 5.03 -21.15 -1.50
N VAL A 174 4.36 -21.44 -2.61
CA VAL A 174 4.99 -21.55 -3.94
C VAL A 174 4.43 -20.41 -4.79
N ILE A 175 5.30 -19.53 -5.27
CA ILE A 175 4.90 -18.43 -6.15
C ILE A 175 4.86 -18.97 -7.57
N PRO A 176 3.68 -19.10 -8.22
CA PRO A 176 3.61 -19.60 -9.58
C PRO A 176 4.32 -18.65 -10.56
N THR A 177 5.17 -19.22 -11.41
CA THR A 177 5.75 -18.49 -12.56
C THR A 177 4.66 -18.30 -13.62
N ARG A 178 4.26 -17.06 -13.88
CA ARG A 178 3.30 -16.69 -14.94
C ARG A 178 3.95 -15.74 -15.93
#